data_530fc689db8cd9441b00e89cdfd85302
#
_entry.id   530fc689db8cd9441b00e89cdfd85302
#
_cell.length_a   1.000
_cell.length_b   1.000
_cell.length_c   1.000
_cell.angle_alpha   90.00
_cell.angle_beta   90.00
_cell.angle_gamma   90.00
#
_symmetry.space_group_name_H-M   'P 1'
#
loop_
_entity.id
_entity.type
_entity.pdbx_description
1 polymer ?
#
loop_
_entity_poly.entity_id
_entity_poly.type
_entity_poly.pdbx_seq_one_letter_code
_entity_poly.pdbx_strand_id
1 'polypeptide(L)'
;MESDSFNNTYDENATYPVVNVTELKEALTNGGIDTGVNGGYGINVRKGAAVTINDGYYYGGGTAVQVQEGTLIINGGTFACEPFGDLYGYNFLINCVDSAYKNGTAKVTIQGGTFINFDPSNCTAEGAHTNFVADGYKVVPQTQTNGDIWYTVVAE
;
A
#
# COMPACT_ATOMS: atom_id res chain seq x y z
N MET A 1 14.35 -9.58 -2.87
CA MET A 1 14.02 -9.75 -1.44
C MET A 1 12.64 -10.33 -1.35
N GLU A 2 12.50 -11.43 -0.71
CA GLU A 2 11.20 -12.05 -0.52
C GLU A 2 10.43 -11.30 0.55
N SER A 3 9.10 -11.21 0.43
CA SER A 3 8.25 -10.57 1.43
C SER A 3 8.40 -11.20 2.82
N ASP A 4 8.64 -12.50 2.86
CA ASP A 4 8.88 -13.22 4.10
C ASP A 4 10.13 -12.73 4.83
N SER A 5 11.14 -12.25 4.10
CA SER A 5 12.33 -11.66 4.71
C SER A 5 12.00 -10.39 5.50
N PHE A 6 11.06 -9.58 5.03
CA PHE A 6 10.58 -8.43 5.77
C PHE A 6 9.84 -8.85 7.03
N ASN A 7 9.05 -9.89 6.97
CA ASN A 7 8.27 -10.38 8.09
C ASN A 7 9.14 -11.09 9.12
N ASN A 8 10.13 -11.84 8.67
CA ASN A 8 11.01 -12.65 9.52
C ASN A 8 12.07 -11.82 10.26
N THR A 9 12.34 -10.61 9.80
CA THR A 9 13.29 -9.70 10.45
C THR A 9 12.60 -8.72 11.40
N TYR A 10 11.29 -8.85 11.59
CA TYR A 10 10.56 -8.00 12.51
C TYR A 10 11.02 -8.19 13.94
N ASP A 11 11.45 -7.10 14.55
CA ASP A 11 11.76 -7.00 15.97
C ASP A 11 10.79 -5.99 16.61
N GLU A 12 9.96 -6.45 17.50
CA GLU A 12 8.93 -5.60 18.15
C GLU A 12 9.53 -4.48 19.01
N ASN A 13 10.79 -4.59 19.37
CA ASN A 13 11.53 -3.60 20.17
C ASN A 13 12.36 -2.65 19.31
N ALA A 14 12.47 -2.90 18.01
CA ALA A 14 13.24 -2.07 17.09
C ALA A 14 12.49 -0.78 16.75
N THR A 15 13.25 0.28 16.53
CA THR A 15 12.77 1.49 15.88
C THR A 15 13.03 1.36 14.38
N TYR A 16 11.98 1.33 13.58
CA TYR A 16 12.10 1.21 12.14
C TYR A 16 12.30 2.56 11.49
N PRO A 17 13.31 2.71 10.62
CA PRO A 17 13.58 3.97 9.93
C PRO A 17 12.50 4.27 8.89
N VAL A 18 12.50 5.51 8.42
CA VAL A 18 11.78 5.87 7.19
C VAL A 18 12.41 5.11 6.03
N VAL A 19 11.59 4.39 5.29
CA VAL A 19 12.06 3.60 4.14
C VAL A 19 12.08 4.49 2.89
N ASN A 20 13.25 4.68 2.31
CA ASN A 20 13.37 5.22 0.96
C ASN A 20 13.30 4.06 -0.02
N VAL A 21 12.26 4.06 -0.82
CA VAL A 21 11.93 2.91 -1.68
C VAL A 21 12.47 3.00 -3.11
N THR A 22 13.32 3.97 -3.41
CA THR A 22 13.95 4.04 -4.73
C THR A 22 14.77 2.78 -5.02
N GLU A 23 15.47 2.27 -4.03
CA GLU A 23 16.24 1.02 -4.12
C GLU A 23 15.33 -0.21 -4.25
N LEU A 24 14.15 -0.18 -3.65
CA LEU A 24 13.18 -1.26 -3.77
C LEU A 24 12.58 -1.37 -5.17
N LYS A 25 12.51 -0.29 -5.92
CA LYS A 25 12.05 -0.31 -7.31
C LYS A 25 12.91 -1.20 -8.20
N GLU A 26 14.22 -1.16 -8.04
CA GLU A 26 15.13 -2.05 -8.78
C GLU A 26 14.93 -3.51 -8.36
N ALA A 27 14.78 -3.75 -7.08
CA ALA A 27 14.50 -5.09 -6.56
C ALA A 27 13.17 -5.64 -7.09
N LEU A 28 12.12 -4.81 -7.18
CA LEU A 28 10.83 -5.17 -7.74
C LEU A 28 10.92 -5.46 -9.24
N THR A 29 11.64 -4.63 -9.98
CA THR A 29 11.86 -4.83 -11.42
C THR A 29 12.54 -6.16 -11.70
N ASN A 30 13.36 -6.64 -10.78
CA ASN A 30 14.04 -7.94 -10.84
C ASN A 30 13.28 -9.06 -10.11
N GLY A 31 12.02 -8.83 -9.73
CA GLY A 31 11.18 -9.81 -9.04
C GLY A 31 11.39 -9.87 -7.52
N GLY A 32 12.00 -8.82 -6.93
CA GLY A 32 12.44 -8.87 -5.52
C GLY A 32 11.36 -8.80 -4.46
N ILE A 33 10.23 -8.10 -4.71
CA ILE A 33 9.14 -7.97 -3.74
C ILE A 33 7.79 -8.33 -4.37
N ASP A 34 7.80 -9.19 -5.32
CA ASP A 34 6.59 -9.81 -5.82
C ASP A 34 6.26 -11.00 -4.92
N THR A 35 5.24 -10.83 -4.10
CA THR A 35 4.76 -11.91 -3.24
C THR A 35 3.83 -12.86 -4.00
N GLY A 36 3.55 -12.54 -5.24
CA GLY A 36 2.75 -13.37 -6.14
C GLY A 36 1.36 -13.63 -5.60
N VAL A 37 1.02 -14.88 -5.56
CA VAL A 37 -0.30 -15.39 -5.21
C VAL A 37 -0.45 -15.63 -3.69
N ASN A 38 -1.65 -15.92 -3.25
CA ASN A 38 -1.98 -16.39 -1.90
C ASN A 38 -1.88 -15.34 -0.79
N GLY A 39 -2.21 -14.10 -1.09
CA GLY A 39 -2.39 -13.07 -0.07
C GLY A 39 -1.10 -12.48 0.49
N GLY A 40 -0.01 -12.58 -0.25
CA GLY A 40 1.24 -11.93 0.12
C GLY A 40 1.15 -10.40 0.07
N TYR A 41 2.06 -9.74 0.74
CA TYR A 41 2.17 -8.29 0.80
C TYR A 41 3.43 -7.81 0.07
N GLY A 42 3.33 -6.66 -0.61
CA GLY A 42 4.52 -5.97 -1.09
C GLY A 42 5.32 -5.38 0.07
N ILE A 43 4.64 -4.64 0.93
CA ILE A 43 5.18 -4.13 2.20
C ILE A 43 4.21 -4.44 3.34
N ASN A 44 4.75 -4.77 4.51
CA ASN A 44 3.99 -4.91 5.72
C ASN A 44 4.55 -3.96 6.80
N VAL A 45 3.78 -2.93 7.11
CA VAL A 45 4.13 -1.94 8.16
C VAL A 45 3.71 -2.50 9.50
N ARG A 46 4.67 -2.78 10.37
CA ARG A 46 4.45 -3.41 11.67
C ARG A 46 4.63 -2.42 12.81
N LYS A 47 4.33 -2.89 14.01
CA LYS A 47 4.35 -2.09 15.24
C LYS A 47 5.62 -1.26 15.40
N GLY A 48 5.45 0.01 15.65
CA GLY A 48 6.55 0.97 15.82
C GLY A 48 7.17 1.46 14.52
N ALA A 49 6.77 0.91 13.37
CA ALA A 49 7.30 1.35 12.09
C ALA A 49 6.64 2.66 11.63
N ALA A 50 7.45 3.53 11.05
CA ALA A 50 7.01 4.68 10.29
C ALA A 50 7.60 4.56 8.87
N VAL A 51 6.75 4.32 7.89
CA VAL A 51 7.15 4.09 6.50
C VAL A 51 6.69 5.26 5.65
N THR A 52 7.61 5.86 4.90
CA THR A 52 7.30 6.88 3.90
C THR A 52 7.70 6.35 2.52
N ILE A 53 6.75 6.29 1.61
CA ILE A 53 6.95 5.84 0.24
C ILE A 53 6.96 7.08 -0.67
N ASN A 54 8.10 7.34 -1.31
CA ASN A 54 8.26 8.50 -2.19
C ASN A 54 8.20 8.13 -3.67
N ASP A 55 8.56 6.90 -4.03
CA ASP A 55 8.57 6.40 -5.42
C ASP A 55 8.58 4.86 -5.39
N GLY A 56 8.60 4.25 -6.55
CA GLY A 56 8.73 2.81 -6.71
C GLY A 56 7.47 2.14 -7.23
N TYR A 57 7.56 0.83 -7.42
CA TYR A 57 6.46 -0.03 -7.82
C TYR A 57 6.25 -1.13 -6.78
N TYR A 58 5.02 -1.27 -6.32
CA TYR A 58 4.64 -2.21 -5.26
C TYR A 58 3.54 -3.12 -5.74
N TYR A 59 3.81 -4.40 -5.68
CA TYR A 59 2.88 -5.44 -6.07
C TYR A 59 2.79 -6.50 -4.98
N GLY A 60 1.59 -6.82 -4.58
CA GLY A 60 1.33 -7.89 -3.63
C GLY A 60 0.32 -8.88 -4.17
N GLY A 61 0.37 -10.12 -3.70
CA GLY A 61 -0.60 -11.13 -4.09
C GLY A 61 -2.02 -10.82 -3.60
N GLY A 62 -2.17 -10.24 -2.42
CA GLY A 62 -3.46 -9.84 -1.86
C GLY A 62 -3.54 -8.34 -1.55
N THR A 63 -2.41 -7.74 -1.21
CA THR A 63 -2.31 -6.36 -0.76
C THR A 63 -0.94 -5.82 -1.12
N ALA A 64 -0.87 -4.64 -1.72
CA ALA A 64 0.42 -4.01 -2.00
C ALA A 64 1.08 -3.52 -0.71
N VAL A 65 0.35 -2.83 0.14
CA VAL A 65 0.85 -2.38 1.44
C VAL A 65 -0.15 -2.68 2.55
N GLN A 66 0.29 -3.48 3.50
CA GLN A 66 -0.46 -3.79 4.73
C GLN A 66 0.09 -2.97 5.89
N VAL A 67 -0.78 -2.33 6.65
CA VAL A 67 -0.43 -1.66 7.91
C VAL A 67 -1.03 -2.43 9.07
N GLN A 68 -0.20 -3.19 9.76
CA GLN A 68 -0.63 -3.92 10.96
C GLN A 68 -0.76 -2.98 12.16
N GLU A 69 0.27 -2.21 12.43
CA GLU A 69 0.29 -1.20 13.48
C GLU A 69 1.47 -0.26 13.23
N GLY A 70 1.21 1.00 13.00
CA GLY A 70 2.24 1.98 12.65
C GLY A 70 1.71 3.04 11.70
N THR A 71 2.60 3.76 11.06
CA THR A 71 2.25 4.88 10.18
C THR A 71 2.78 4.65 8.78
N LEU A 72 1.91 4.84 7.79
CA LEU A 72 2.26 4.84 6.38
C LEU A 72 1.96 6.22 5.78
N ILE A 73 2.96 6.80 5.13
CA ILE A 73 2.80 8.02 4.33
C ILE A 73 3.20 7.68 2.89
N ILE A 74 2.34 7.99 1.94
CA ILE A 74 2.60 7.77 0.51
C ILE A 74 2.65 9.14 -0.18
N ASN A 75 3.82 9.49 -0.69
CA ASN A 75 4.05 10.72 -1.46
C ASN A 75 4.16 10.45 -2.97
N GLY A 76 4.34 9.19 -3.37
CA GLY A 76 4.49 8.77 -4.76
C GLY A 76 4.55 7.27 -4.88
N GLY A 77 4.84 6.79 -6.07
CA GLY A 77 4.91 5.37 -6.37
C GLY A 77 3.68 4.84 -7.09
N THR A 78 3.75 3.59 -7.51
CA THR A 78 2.67 2.88 -8.21
C THR A 78 2.36 1.59 -7.46
N PHE A 79 1.07 1.34 -7.25
CA PHE A 79 0.60 0.26 -6.41
C PHE A 79 -0.39 -0.61 -7.16
N ALA A 80 -0.18 -1.92 -7.12
CA ALA A 80 -1.06 -2.92 -7.70
C ALA A 80 -1.10 -4.18 -6.83
N CYS A 81 -2.15 -4.97 -6.99
CA CYS A 81 -2.20 -6.31 -6.42
C CYS A 81 -2.90 -7.28 -7.37
N GLU A 82 -2.71 -8.56 -7.11
CA GLU A 82 -3.37 -9.62 -7.87
C GLU A 82 -4.88 -9.58 -7.59
N PRO A 83 -5.73 -9.61 -8.62
CA PRO A 83 -7.16 -9.73 -8.41
C PRO A 83 -7.52 -11.19 -8.08
N PHE A 84 -7.80 -11.48 -6.83
CA PHE A 84 -8.22 -12.81 -6.38
C PHE A 84 -9.74 -13.01 -6.46
N GLY A 85 -10.31 -12.79 -7.62
CA GLY A 85 -11.75 -12.91 -7.81
C GLY A 85 -12.51 -12.06 -6.79
N ASP A 86 -13.53 -12.65 -6.18
CA ASP A 86 -14.41 -11.93 -5.25
C ASP A 86 -13.86 -11.85 -3.82
N LEU A 87 -12.80 -12.60 -3.50
CA LEU A 87 -12.33 -12.70 -2.11
C LEU A 87 -11.43 -11.54 -1.70
N TYR A 88 -10.46 -11.21 -2.51
CA TYR A 88 -9.51 -10.12 -2.23
C TYR A 88 -9.64 -9.00 -3.26
N GLY A 89 -9.33 -9.27 -4.51
CA GLY A 89 -9.35 -8.27 -5.56
C GLY A 89 -8.52 -7.04 -5.20
N TYR A 90 -8.89 -5.92 -5.76
CA TYR A 90 -8.22 -4.65 -5.50
C TYR A 90 -8.71 -3.93 -4.23
N ASN A 91 -9.73 -4.47 -3.56
CA ASN A 91 -10.35 -3.81 -2.40
C ASN A 91 -9.40 -3.63 -1.21
N PHE A 92 -8.31 -4.39 -1.19
CA PHE A 92 -7.32 -4.38 -0.12
C PHE A 92 -5.93 -3.93 -0.59
N LEU A 93 -5.85 -3.17 -1.68
CA LEU A 93 -4.57 -2.71 -2.23
C LEU A 93 -3.72 -1.99 -1.17
N ILE A 94 -4.33 -1.07 -0.43
CA ILE A 94 -3.79 -0.50 0.83
C ILE A 94 -4.76 -0.91 1.93
N ASN A 95 -4.27 -1.57 2.95
CA ASN A 95 -5.11 -2.16 3.97
C ASN A 95 -4.50 -2.01 5.37
N CYS A 96 -5.33 -1.85 6.37
CA CYS A 96 -4.95 -1.86 7.78
C CYS A 96 -5.54 -3.07 8.48
N VAL A 97 -4.97 -3.45 9.61
CA VAL A 97 -5.66 -4.36 10.53
C VAL A 97 -6.81 -3.60 11.19
N ASP A 98 -8.01 -4.13 11.08
CA ASP A 98 -9.26 -3.47 11.50
C ASP A 98 -9.21 -2.86 12.91
N SER A 99 -8.73 -3.64 13.87
CA SER A 99 -8.64 -3.17 15.25
C SER A 99 -7.64 -2.03 15.42
N ALA A 100 -6.50 -2.09 14.73
CA ALA A 100 -5.48 -1.07 14.78
C ALA A 100 -5.92 0.22 14.07
N TYR A 101 -6.66 0.10 12.98
CA TYR A 101 -7.27 1.24 12.31
C TYR A 101 -8.32 1.93 13.17
N LYS A 102 -9.22 1.15 13.78
CA LYS A 102 -10.29 1.65 14.65
C LYS A 102 -9.77 2.34 15.91
N ASN A 103 -8.69 1.82 16.50
CA ASN A 103 -8.10 2.42 17.70
C ASN A 103 -7.05 3.50 17.40
N GLY A 104 -6.76 3.76 16.12
CA GLY A 104 -5.84 4.80 15.67
C GLY A 104 -4.37 4.44 15.75
N THR A 105 -4.01 3.18 15.96
CA THR A 105 -2.61 2.72 15.98
C THR A 105 -2.08 2.30 14.62
N ALA A 106 -2.95 2.09 13.62
CA ALA A 106 -2.60 2.01 12.21
C ALA A 106 -3.12 3.26 11.49
N LYS A 107 -2.21 4.01 10.85
CA LYS A 107 -2.52 5.26 10.16
C LYS A 107 -1.97 5.26 8.75
N VAL A 108 -2.78 5.73 7.82
CA VAL A 108 -2.40 5.89 6.41
C VAL A 108 -2.71 7.32 5.99
N THR A 109 -1.74 7.97 5.34
CA THR A 109 -1.88 9.30 4.75
C THR A 109 -1.32 9.28 3.34
N ILE A 110 -2.16 9.58 2.35
CA ILE A 110 -1.77 9.54 0.94
C ILE A 110 -1.76 10.97 0.38
N GLN A 111 -0.60 11.40 -0.09
CA GLN A 111 -0.32 12.73 -0.65
C GLN A 111 0.21 12.65 -2.09
N GLY A 112 0.17 11.48 -2.70
CA GLY A 112 0.65 11.24 -4.05
C GLY A 112 0.54 9.76 -4.43
N GLY A 113 1.05 9.41 -5.59
CA GLY A 113 1.07 8.03 -6.08
C GLY A 113 -0.08 7.67 -7.00
N THR A 114 0.05 6.52 -7.62
CA THR A 114 -0.94 5.95 -8.54
C THR A 114 -1.37 4.58 -8.05
N PHE A 115 -2.67 4.37 -7.96
CA PHE A 115 -3.29 3.16 -7.42
C PHE A 115 -4.10 2.49 -8.52
N ILE A 116 -3.75 1.27 -8.88
CA ILE A 116 -4.39 0.57 -10.00
C ILE A 116 -5.65 -0.13 -9.50
N ASN A 117 -6.80 0.22 -10.07
CA ASN A 117 -8.14 -0.30 -9.74
C ASN A 117 -8.53 -0.11 -8.25
N PHE A 118 -7.97 0.89 -7.61
CA PHE A 118 -8.25 1.21 -6.21
C PHE A 118 -8.34 2.72 -6.04
N ASP A 119 -9.50 3.22 -5.65
CA ASP A 119 -9.68 4.64 -5.33
C ASP A 119 -9.35 4.89 -3.85
N PRO A 120 -8.19 5.48 -3.53
CA PRO A 120 -7.79 5.68 -2.15
C PRO A 120 -8.62 6.72 -1.39
N SER A 121 -9.44 7.49 -2.09
CA SER A 121 -10.36 8.47 -1.47
C SER A 121 -11.74 7.91 -1.16
N ASN A 122 -12.08 6.77 -1.76
CA ASN A 122 -13.40 6.15 -1.61
C ASN A 122 -13.32 4.63 -1.81
N CYS A 123 -12.55 3.96 -0.99
CA CYS A 123 -12.39 2.51 -1.03
C CYS A 123 -13.22 1.81 0.05
N THR A 124 -13.13 0.50 0.09
CA THR A 124 -13.81 -0.35 1.07
C THR A 124 -12.84 -1.07 2.00
N ALA A 125 -11.57 -0.69 1.99
CA ALA A 125 -10.52 -1.38 2.73
C ALA A 125 -10.81 -1.48 4.24
N GLU A 126 -11.29 -0.39 4.83
CA GLU A 126 -11.60 -0.31 6.27
C GLU A 126 -13.10 -0.06 6.52
N GLY A 127 -13.91 -0.45 5.58
CA GLY A 127 -15.35 -0.19 5.55
C GLY A 127 -15.74 0.76 4.42
N ALA A 128 -17.04 0.90 4.21
CA ALA A 128 -17.57 1.73 3.12
C ALA A 128 -17.08 3.18 3.23
N HIS A 129 -16.69 3.75 2.10
CA HIS A 129 -16.21 5.14 1.98
C HIS A 129 -14.94 5.45 2.76
N THR A 130 -14.06 4.47 2.91
CA THR A 130 -12.72 4.70 3.48
C THR A 130 -11.96 5.71 2.62
N ASN A 131 -11.42 6.74 3.26
CA ASN A 131 -10.60 7.77 2.63
C ASN A 131 -9.23 7.84 3.31
N PHE A 132 -8.17 7.53 2.56
CA PHE A 132 -6.78 7.63 2.98
C PHE A 132 -6.07 8.89 2.46
N VAL A 133 -6.73 9.66 1.59
CA VAL A 133 -6.15 10.85 0.95
C VAL A 133 -6.15 12.02 1.93
N ALA A 134 -5.02 12.70 2.02
CA ALA A 134 -4.84 13.85 2.89
C ALA A 134 -5.64 15.07 2.41
N ASP A 135 -5.97 15.97 3.32
CA ASP A 135 -6.54 17.26 2.99
C ASP A 135 -5.63 18.05 2.04
N GLY A 136 -6.21 18.75 1.07
CA GLY A 136 -5.48 19.48 0.03
C GLY A 136 -5.01 18.60 -1.15
N TYR A 137 -5.47 17.35 -1.20
CA TYR A 137 -5.19 16.42 -2.29
C TYR A 137 -6.48 15.83 -2.83
N LYS A 138 -6.45 15.45 -4.10
CA LYS A 138 -7.58 14.82 -4.80
C LYS A 138 -7.12 13.66 -5.65
N VAL A 139 -8.07 12.82 -6.02
CA VAL A 139 -7.84 11.69 -6.93
C VAL A 139 -8.27 12.05 -8.34
N VAL A 140 -7.41 11.75 -9.31
CA VAL A 140 -7.70 11.87 -10.73
C VAL A 140 -7.70 10.46 -11.34
N PRO A 141 -8.88 9.93 -11.72
CA PRO A 141 -8.96 8.63 -12.38
C PRO A 141 -8.62 8.74 -13.86
N GLN A 142 -7.94 7.73 -14.40
CA GLN A 142 -7.66 7.61 -15.83
C GLN A 142 -7.81 6.16 -16.27
N THR A 143 -8.76 5.92 -17.17
CA THR A 143 -8.96 4.58 -17.75
C THR A 143 -7.87 4.29 -18.77
N GLN A 144 -7.23 3.14 -18.61
CA GLN A 144 -6.20 2.66 -19.52
C GLN A 144 -6.81 1.84 -20.67
N THR A 145 -6.01 1.60 -21.71
CA THR A 145 -6.46 0.84 -22.90
C THR A 145 -6.82 -0.62 -22.60
N ASN A 146 -6.24 -1.21 -21.54
CA ASN A 146 -6.55 -2.57 -21.09
C ASN A 146 -7.79 -2.64 -20.17
N GLY A 147 -8.43 -1.50 -19.88
CA GLY A 147 -9.59 -1.41 -18.99
C GLY A 147 -9.28 -1.11 -17.53
N ASP A 148 -8.02 -1.13 -17.12
CA ASP A 148 -7.62 -0.71 -15.78
C ASP A 148 -7.90 0.77 -15.58
N ILE A 149 -8.22 1.15 -14.35
CA ILE A 149 -8.35 2.53 -13.94
C ILE A 149 -7.19 2.87 -13.02
N TRP A 150 -6.42 3.86 -13.39
CA TRP A 150 -5.36 4.40 -12.58
C TRP A 150 -5.88 5.61 -11.80
N TYR A 151 -5.86 5.49 -10.49
CA TYR A 151 -6.26 6.56 -9.58
C TYR A 151 -5.00 7.26 -9.07
N THR A 152 -4.74 8.46 -9.59
CA THR A 152 -3.55 9.23 -9.24
C THR A 152 -3.91 10.33 -8.25
N VAL A 153 -3.20 10.39 -7.14
CA VAL A 153 -3.37 11.42 -6.12
C VAL A 153 -2.48 12.61 -6.45
N VAL A 154 -3.08 13.79 -6.52
CA VAL A 154 -2.39 15.05 -6.84
C VAL A 154 -2.83 16.15 -5.88
N ALA A 155 -2.04 17.20 -5.72
CA ALA A 155 -2.46 18.39 -4.99
C ALA A 155 -3.66 19.07 -5.68
N GLU A 156 -4.54 19.70 -4.90
CA GLU A 156 -5.67 20.48 -5.41
C GLU A 156 -5.25 21.79 -6.10
#